data_5e0f84e4ff1c80f1218a60ce773b1403
#
_entry.id   5e0f84e4ff1c80f1218a60ce773b1403
#
_cell.length_a   1.000
_cell.length_b   1.000
_cell.length_c   1.000
_cell.angle_alpha   90.00
_cell.angle_beta   90.00
_cell.angle_gamma   90.00
#
_symmetry.space_group_name_H-M   'P 1'
#
loop_
_entity.id
_entity.type
_entity.pdbx_description
1 polymer ?
#
loop_
_entity_poly.entity_id
_entity_poly.type
_entity_poly.pdbx_seq_one_letter_code
_entity_poly.pdbx_strand_id
1 'polypeptide(L)'
;LCASRGLGDVYKRQALLTVDNPPVNPLSDGVRTGLYESLTKAEEDDSVVGVVLTGNGRAFIAGADISEFGGNVEGVSLNEVFQKLEHCSKPVVAAINGIALGGGLETALCCNYRIADKNAFVGLPEVNLGLLPGGGGTQRLPRLAGPSEALKMMLTGAHVPAKKALDMGIVDGISEDVVNESIEFIKNKADSNEEHPKVRDLNSKMIEARGDDKVLLEAQAMASKGRKGQFAPGQIIKCVEAAINIDDFDEGLKKEGEYFLECLMHPQREAMIHIFFGERAASKISDVPKETKVMDIKKAGIIGSGTMGGGIAMCFANAGIPVHIIDQDEENLKRGVSVIEKNYDFMVNKGRLSPEQKDAVFGLVSSSLDYKDVSLSLIHISEPTRRTQ
;
A
#
# COMPACT_ATOMS: atom_id res chain seq x y z
N LEU A 1 2.90 -16.19 19.30
CA LEU A 1 3.98 -16.99 18.75
C LEU A 1 4.10 -16.69 17.29
N CYS A 2 5.07 -15.88 16.92
CA CYS A 2 5.53 -15.81 15.54
C CYS A 2 6.10 -17.17 15.21
N ALA A 3 5.29 -17.91 14.54
CA ALA A 3 5.78 -19.11 13.95
C ALA A 3 6.23 -18.75 12.54
N SER A 4 7.54 -18.61 12.36
CA SER A 4 8.08 -19.48 11.33
C SER A 4 7.76 -20.90 11.84
N ARG A 5 6.59 -21.43 11.56
CA ARG A 5 6.36 -22.85 11.70
C ARG A 5 7.37 -23.48 10.77
N GLY A 6 8.39 -23.95 11.37
CA GLY A 6 9.55 -24.65 10.96
C GLY A 6 9.83 -24.68 9.46
N LEU A 7 11.07 -24.87 9.10
CA LEU A 7 11.42 -25.35 7.77
C LEU A 7 10.26 -26.18 7.26
N GLY A 8 9.34 -25.51 6.55
CA GLY A 8 8.25 -26.16 5.87
C GLY A 8 8.91 -27.20 5.01
N ASP A 9 8.32 -28.34 4.88
CA ASP A 9 8.87 -29.51 4.22
C ASP A 9 9.86 -29.13 3.11
N VAL A 10 11.05 -29.75 3.14
CA VAL A 10 11.97 -29.72 1.99
C VAL A 10 11.22 -30.44 0.85
N TYR A 11 10.34 -29.69 0.18
CA TYR A 11 9.57 -30.22 -0.91
C TYR A 11 10.42 -30.17 -2.17
N LYS A 12 10.86 -31.33 -2.64
CA LYS A 12 11.64 -31.45 -3.88
C LYS A 12 12.94 -30.60 -3.90
N ARG A 13 13.70 -30.53 -2.80
CA ARG A 13 14.95 -29.78 -2.67
C ARG A 13 14.81 -28.26 -2.57
N GLN A 14 13.64 -27.70 -2.25
CA GLN A 14 13.47 -26.27 -1.94
C GLN A 14 13.01 -26.06 -0.51
N ALA A 15 13.49 -24.98 0.12
CA ALA A 15 12.98 -24.52 1.40
C ALA A 15 11.79 -23.58 1.19
N LEU A 16 10.60 -23.95 1.66
CA LEU A 16 9.44 -23.08 1.68
C LEU A 16 9.35 -22.39 3.03
N LEU A 17 9.60 -21.08 3.06
CA LEU A 17 9.48 -20.25 4.25
C LEU A 17 8.13 -19.52 4.22
N THR A 18 7.29 -19.79 5.21
CA THR A 18 5.97 -19.17 5.31
C THR A 18 5.90 -18.24 6.51
N VAL A 19 5.68 -16.97 6.27
CA VAL A 19 5.41 -15.99 7.34
C VAL A 19 3.97 -16.17 7.81
N ASP A 20 3.79 -16.48 9.11
CA ASP A 20 2.49 -16.69 9.73
C ASP A 20 2.34 -15.81 10.98
N ASN A 21 1.94 -14.58 10.77
CA ASN A 21 1.68 -13.59 11.81
C ASN A 21 0.35 -12.85 11.49
N PRO A 22 -0.81 -13.50 11.79
CA PRO A 22 -2.10 -12.92 11.43
C PRO A 22 -2.36 -11.58 12.15
N PRO A 23 -3.17 -10.68 11.55
CA PRO A 23 -3.99 -10.93 10.34
C PRO A 23 -3.32 -10.61 9.00
N VAL A 24 -2.14 -9.99 8.98
CA VAL A 24 -1.52 -9.43 7.75
C VAL A 24 0.00 -9.58 7.71
N ASN A 25 0.55 -10.43 8.55
CA ASN A 25 1.98 -10.78 8.58
C ASN A 25 2.94 -9.57 8.74
N PRO A 26 2.74 -8.67 9.74
CA PRO A 26 3.72 -7.62 9.97
C PRO A 26 5.08 -8.19 10.38
N LEU A 27 6.16 -7.48 10.01
CA LEU A 27 7.54 -7.82 10.35
C LEU A 27 7.85 -7.45 11.81
N SER A 28 7.18 -8.09 12.74
CA SER A 28 7.49 -7.99 14.17
C SER A 28 8.83 -8.68 14.49
N ASP A 29 9.38 -8.47 15.68
CA ASP A 29 10.63 -9.06 16.14
C ASP A 29 10.69 -10.56 15.90
N GLY A 30 9.68 -11.32 16.33
CA GLY A 30 9.69 -12.76 16.14
C GLY A 30 9.62 -13.20 14.67
N VAL A 31 8.98 -12.40 13.76
CA VAL A 31 9.01 -12.69 12.32
C VAL A 31 10.39 -12.44 11.76
N ARG A 32 11.05 -11.34 12.14
CA ARG A 32 12.40 -11.00 11.69
C ARG A 32 13.41 -12.09 12.14
N THR A 33 13.39 -12.43 13.42
CA THR A 33 14.24 -13.48 13.99
C THR A 33 13.99 -14.83 13.30
N GLY A 34 12.73 -15.23 13.15
CA GLY A 34 12.36 -16.47 12.48
C GLY A 34 12.78 -16.54 11.01
N LEU A 35 12.67 -15.43 10.27
CA LEU A 35 13.17 -15.35 8.88
C LEU A 35 14.68 -15.51 8.82
N TYR A 36 15.41 -14.78 9.66
CA TYR A 36 16.86 -14.84 9.71
C TYR A 36 17.37 -16.26 10.02
N GLU A 37 16.82 -16.90 11.05
CA GLU A 37 17.18 -18.27 11.44
C GLU A 37 16.81 -19.29 10.36
N SER A 38 15.63 -19.15 9.74
CA SER A 38 15.18 -20.07 8.70
C SER A 38 16.02 -19.98 7.43
N LEU A 39 16.41 -18.75 7.05
CA LEU A 39 17.36 -18.55 5.95
C LEU A 39 18.73 -19.16 6.26
N THR A 40 19.23 -18.99 7.48
CA THR A 40 20.50 -19.59 7.91
C THR A 40 20.45 -21.11 7.80
N LYS A 41 19.40 -21.75 8.31
CA LYS A 41 19.19 -23.20 8.19
C LYS A 41 19.08 -23.67 6.74
N ALA A 42 18.37 -22.89 5.90
CA ALA A 42 18.25 -23.22 4.48
C ALA A 42 19.60 -23.13 3.74
N GLU A 43 20.48 -22.21 4.13
CA GLU A 43 21.84 -22.12 3.56
C GLU A 43 22.75 -23.27 4.00
N GLU A 44 22.63 -23.70 5.26
CA GLU A 44 23.43 -24.79 5.83
C GLU A 44 23.01 -26.19 5.35
N ASP A 45 21.77 -26.34 4.81
CA ASP A 45 21.25 -27.62 4.32
C ASP A 45 21.63 -27.85 2.86
N ASP A 46 22.62 -28.73 2.62
CA ASP A 46 23.09 -29.08 1.25
C ASP A 46 22.00 -29.68 0.36
N SER A 47 20.89 -30.18 0.92
CA SER A 47 19.77 -30.71 0.16
C SER A 47 18.91 -29.60 -0.44
N VAL A 48 18.95 -28.38 0.10
CA VAL A 48 18.22 -27.20 -0.36
C VAL A 48 18.98 -26.51 -1.48
N VAL A 49 18.35 -26.33 -2.63
CA VAL A 49 18.93 -25.65 -3.80
C VAL A 49 18.37 -24.24 -4.02
N GLY A 50 17.26 -23.89 -3.38
CA GLY A 50 16.65 -22.57 -3.48
C GLY A 50 15.58 -22.36 -2.42
N VAL A 51 15.19 -21.14 -2.21
CA VAL A 51 14.25 -20.70 -1.16
C VAL A 51 13.05 -20.04 -1.77
N VAL A 52 11.85 -20.42 -1.33
CA VAL A 52 10.59 -19.75 -1.62
C VAL A 52 10.08 -19.09 -0.36
N LEU A 53 9.89 -17.78 -0.39
CA LEU A 53 9.33 -17.01 0.72
C LEU A 53 7.90 -16.60 0.39
N THR A 54 6.94 -16.91 1.27
CA THR A 54 5.54 -16.55 1.11
C THR A 54 4.89 -16.16 2.43
N GLY A 55 3.65 -15.66 2.40
CA GLY A 55 2.85 -15.36 3.58
C GLY A 55 1.69 -16.33 3.76
N ASN A 56 1.29 -16.61 4.99
CA ASN A 56 0.04 -17.32 5.26
C ASN A 56 -1.17 -16.38 5.16
N GLY A 57 -2.30 -16.88 4.66
CA GLY A 57 -3.55 -16.13 4.54
C GLY A 57 -3.55 -15.11 3.40
N ARG A 58 -4.11 -13.92 3.64
CA ARG A 58 -4.42 -12.91 2.60
C ARG A 58 -3.29 -11.94 2.28
N ALA A 59 -2.19 -11.99 2.98
CA ALA A 59 -1.06 -11.08 2.80
C ALA A 59 0.25 -11.85 2.69
N PHE A 60 1.14 -11.38 1.85
CA PHE A 60 2.54 -11.75 1.90
C PHE A 60 3.14 -11.19 3.19
N ILE A 61 3.40 -9.90 3.23
CA ILE A 61 3.84 -9.14 4.41
C ILE A 61 3.32 -7.70 4.24
N ALA A 62 2.54 -7.20 5.20
CA ALA A 62 1.90 -5.89 5.08
C ALA A 62 2.71 -4.74 5.72
N GLY A 63 4.00 -4.91 5.90
CA GLY A 63 4.91 -3.87 6.38
C GLY A 63 5.62 -4.21 7.68
N ALA A 64 6.39 -3.25 8.18
CA ALA A 64 6.97 -3.31 9.51
C ALA A 64 5.89 -3.19 10.59
N ASP A 65 6.16 -3.68 11.79
CA ASP A 65 5.25 -3.48 12.91
C ASP A 65 5.38 -2.03 13.42
N ILE A 66 4.35 -1.23 13.13
CA ILE A 66 4.32 0.19 13.49
C ILE A 66 4.34 0.40 15.01
N SER A 67 3.88 -0.59 15.79
CA SER A 67 3.87 -0.51 17.25
C SER A 67 5.28 -0.54 17.87
N GLU A 68 6.27 -1.03 17.12
CA GLU A 68 7.68 -1.06 17.54
C GLU A 68 8.42 0.26 17.25
N PHE A 69 7.82 1.19 16.48
CA PHE A 69 8.48 2.47 16.18
C PHE A 69 8.57 3.37 17.41
N GLY A 70 9.78 3.60 17.87
CA GLY A 70 10.08 4.43 19.05
C GLY A 70 10.39 3.65 20.32
N GLY A 71 10.36 2.29 20.24
CA GLY A 71 10.86 1.38 21.28
C GLY A 71 12.30 0.92 21.02
N ASN A 72 12.88 0.21 22.00
CA ASN A 72 14.10 -0.54 21.75
C ASN A 72 13.76 -1.72 20.84
N VAL A 73 14.47 -1.84 19.72
CA VAL A 73 14.38 -3.01 18.85
C VAL A 73 15.19 -4.13 19.53
N GLU A 74 14.49 -5.13 20.02
CA GLU A 74 15.13 -6.37 20.54
C GLU A 74 15.25 -7.37 19.37
N GLY A 75 16.23 -8.28 19.44
CA GLY A 75 16.42 -9.32 18.43
C GLY A 75 17.02 -8.82 17.11
N VAL A 76 16.68 -9.51 16.02
CA VAL A 76 17.22 -9.25 14.68
C VAL A 76 16.57 -8.02 14.06
N SER A 77 17.36 -7.06 13.60
CA SER A 77 16.87 -5.86 12.91
C SER A 77 16.35 -6.17 11.50
N LEU A 78 15.51 -5.28 10.96
CA LEU A 78 15.05 -5.36 9.56
C LEU A 78 16.23 -5.38 8.58
N ASN A 79 17.25 -4.57 8.82
CA ASN A 79 18.41 -4.48 7.93
C ASN A 79 19.22 -5.79 7.92
N GLU A 80 19.36 -6.47 9.06
CA GLU A 80 20.03 -7.79 9.12
C GLU A 80 19.25 -8.85 8.32
N VAL A 81 17.90 -8.85 8.39
CA VAL A 81 17.07 -9.75 7.58
C VAL A 81 17.23 -9.44 6.09
N PHE A 82 17.20 -8.16 5.70
CA PHE A 82 17.33 -7.75 4.31
C PHE A 82 18.71 -8.08 3.74
N GLN A 83 19.78 -7.85 4.50
CA GLN A 83 21.12 -8.27 4.13
C GLN A 83 21.23 -9.79 4.00
N LYS A 84 20.62 -10.53 4.93
CA LYS A 84 20.61 -12.00 4.89
C LYS A 84 19.90 -12.54 3.64
N LEU A 85 18.75 -11.94 3.26
CA LEU A 85 18.02 -12.26 2.02
C LEU A 85 18.86 -11.96 0.78
N GLU A 86 19.42 -10.75 0.70
CA GLU A 86 20.13 -10.26 -0.49
C GLU A 86 21.47 -10.97 -0.72
N HIS A 87 22.12 -11.44 0.36
CA HIS A 87 23.39 -12.17 0.31
C HIS A 87 23.22 -13.67 0.53
N CYS A 88 21.99 -14.18 0.50
CA CYS A 88 21.76 -15.62 0.60
C CYS A 88 22.55 -16.36 -0.49
N SER A 89 23.28 -17.41 -0.08
CA SER A 89 24.08 -18.21 -1.00
C SER A 89 23.25 -19.04 -1.98
N LYS A 90 21.95 -19.17 -1.70
CA LYS A 90 20.96 -19.88 -2.53
C LYS A 90 19.96 -18.89 -3.10
N PRO A 91 19.49 -19.09 -4.34
CA PRO A 91 18.50 -18.19 -4.93
C PRO A 91 17.21 -18.15 -4.11
N VAL A 92 16.67 -16.96 -3.94
CA VAL A 92 15.43 -16.69 -3.20
C VAL A 92 14.38 -16.12 -4.13
N VAL A 93 13.16 -16.68 -4.11
CA VAL A 93 11.99 -16.11 -4.78
C VAL A 93 10.94 -15.69 -3.76
N ALA A 94 10.45 -14.45 -3.87
CA ALA A 94 9.28 -13.98 -3.15
C ALA A 94 8.02 -14.42 -3.91
N ALA A 95 7.26 -15.34 -3.33
CA ALA A 95 5.93 -15.75 -3.79
C ALA A 95 4.87 -14.86 -3.14
N ILE A 96 4.56 -13.74 -3.79
CA ILE A 96 3.69 -12.69 -3.25
C ILE A 96 2.23 -13.11 -3.39
N ASN A 97 1.71 -13.81 -2.39
CA ASN A 97 0.36 -14.39 -2.38
C ASN A 97 -0.78 -13.37 -2.09
N GLY A 98 -0.45 -12.10 -1.91
CA GLY A 98 -1.44 -11.07 -1.59
C GLY A 98 -0.80 -9.70 -1.41
N ILE A 99 -1.06 -9.05 -0.29
CA ILE A 99 -0.57 -7.69 -0.01
C ILE A 99 0.91 -7.73 0.37
N ALA A 100 1.77 -6.95 -0.33
CA ALA A 100 3.17 -6.70 0.00
C ALA A 100 3.41 -5.19 0.08
N LEU A 101 3.38 -4.62 1.29
CA LEU A 101 3.46 -3.18 1.51
C LEU A 101 4.62 -2.81 2.44
N GLY A 102 5.21 -1.63 2.21
CA GLY A 102 6.30 -1.13 3.04
C GLY A 102 7.43 -2.13 3.17
N GLY A 103 7.86 -2.41 4.41
CA GLY A 103 8.87 -3.44 4.68
C GLY A 103 8.60 -4.80 4.03
N GLY A 104 7.33 -5.13 3.73
CA GLY A 104 6.97 -6.35 3.01
C GLY A 104 7.36 -6.31 1.53
N LEU A 105 7.17 -5.18 0.86
CA LEU A 105 7.72 -5.01 -0.49
C LEU A 105 9.24 -4.92 -0.44
N GLU A 106 9.81 -4.24 0.55
CA GLU A 106 11.28 -4.17 0.74
C GLU A 106 11.89 -5.57 0.92
N THR A 107 11.22 -6.46 1.68
CA THR A 107 11.58 -7.87 1.78
C THR A 107 11.62 -8.55 0.40
N ALA A 108 10.56 -8.38 -0.39
CA ALA A 108 10.50 -8.96 -1.73
C ALA A 108 11.57 -8.38 -2.67
N LEU A 109 11.90 -7.09 -2.54
CA LEU A 109 12.94 -6.43 -3.33
C LEU A 109 14.36 -6.92 -2.99
N CYS A 110 14.57 -7.51 -1.81
CA CYS A 110 15.83 -8.16 -1.44
C CYS A 110 15.97 -9.59 -2.00
N CYS A 111 14.86 -10.22 -2.45
CA CYS A 111 14.90 -11.52 -3.10
C CYS A 111 15.45 -11.40 -4.54
N ASN A 112 16.01 -12.49 -5.08
CA ASN A 112 16.45 -12.53 -6.47
C ASN A 112 15.27 -12.38 -7.44
N TYR A 113 14.15 -13.04 -7.15
CA TYR A 113 12.96 -13.08 -7.99
C TYR A 113 11.67 -12.79 -7.21
N ARG A 114 10.63 -12.32 -7.91
CA ARG A 114 9.32 -11.95 -7.35
C ARG A 114 8.23 -12.46 -8.29
N ILE A 115 7.42 -13.40 -7.83
CA ILE A 115 6.22 -13.87 -8.54
C ILE A 115 5.02 -13.47 -7.70
N ALA A 116 4.02 -12.83 -8.31
CA ALA A 116 2.85 -12.32 -7.61
C ALA A 116 1.57 -13.08 -7.98
N ASP A 117 0.69 -13.29 -7.01
CA ASP A 117 -0.70 -13.67 -7.31
C ASP A 117 -1.37 -12.58 -8.14
N LYS A 118 -2.27 -12.96 -9.05
CA LYS A 118 -2.97 -12.02 -9.94
C LYS A 118 -3.74 -10.92 -9.20
N ASN A 119 -4.17 -11.18 -7.97
CA ASN A 119 -4.89 -10.24 -7.11
C ASN A 119 -3.97 -9.53 -6.10
N ALA A 120 -2.68 -9.77 -6.15
CA ALA A 120 -1.73 -9.14 -5.24
C ALA A 120 -1.59 -7.64 -5.50
N PHE A 121 -1.22 -6.92 -4.43
CA PHE A 121 -0.89 -5.50 -4.46
C PHE A 121 0.47 -5.28 -3.82
N VAL A 122 1.27 -4.42 -4.43
CA VAL A 122 2.56 -3.99 -3.89
C VAL A 122 2.59 -2.48 -3.66
N GLY A 123 3.36 -2.00 -2.70
CA GLY A 123 3.43 -0.56 -2.44
C GLY A 123 4.43 -0.18 -1.36
N LEU A 124 4.82 1.10 -1.35
CA LEU A 124 5.62 1.73 -0.30
C LEU A 124 4.85 2.93 0.26
N PRO A 125 3.87 2.70 1.17
CA PRO A 125 2.95 3.72 1.65
C PRO A 125 3.44 4.49 2.89
N GLU A 126 4.72 4.43 3.24
CA GLU A 126 5.32 5.02 4.45
C GLU A 126 5.07 6.52 4.56
N VAL A 127 4.93 7.21 3.43
CA VAL A 127 4.59 8.64 3.38
C VAL A 127 3.28 8.97 4.12
N ASN A 128 2.34 8.03 4.20
CA ASN A 128 1.08 8.19 4.95
C ASN A 128 1.28 8.16 6.47
N LEU A 129 2.45 7.72 6.92
CA LEU A 129 2.86 7.72 8.33
C LEU A 129 3.87 8.84 8.64
N GLY A 130 4.16 9.73 7.68
CA GLY A 130 5.19 10.74 7.81
C GLY A 130 6.62 10.19 7.78
N LEU A 131 6.79 9.01 7.20
CA LEU A 131 8.06 8.30 7.03
C LEU A 131 8.40 8.13 5.54
N LEU A 132 9.59 7.65 5.28
CA LEU A 132 10.04 7.15 3.99
C LEU A 132 10.30 5.62 4.09
N PRO A 133 10.37 4.89 2.97
CA PRO A 133 10.82 3.50 2.98
C PRO A 133 12.26 3.40 3.48
N GLY A 134 12.47 2.79 4.64
CA GLY A 134 13.77 2.80 5.33
C GLY A 134 14.52 1.47 5.33
N GLY A 135 14.05 0.48 4.56
CA GLY A 135 14.68 -0.82 4.37
C GLY A 135 15.30 -1.01 2.98
N GLY A 136 15.71 0.07 2.34
CA GLY A 136 16.29 0.06 1.00
C GLY A 136 15.25 0.20 -0.12
N GLY A 137 14.01 0.48 0.20
CA GLY A 137 12.94 0.65 -0.78
C GLY A 137 13.18 1.83 -1.70
N THR A 138 13.74 2.94 -1.19
CA THR A 138 14.07 4.12 -1.98
C THR A 138 15.27 3.88 -2.91
N GLN A 139 16.06 2.85 -2.62
CA GLN A 139 17.24 2.48 -3.41
C GLN A 139 16.90 1.35 -4.41
N ARG A 140 16.11 0.35 -4.01
CA ARG A 140 15.80 -0.81 -4.86
C ARG A 140 14.65 -0.57 -5.83
N LEU A 141 13.56 0.07 -5.39
CA LEU A 141 12.40 0.29 -6.26
C LEU A 141 12.72 1.10 -7.51
N PRO A 142 13.51 2.21 -7.46
CA PRO A 142 13.90 2.95 -8.66
C PRO A 142 14.71 2.11 -9.66
N ARG A 143 15.50 1.16 -9.18
CA ARG A 143 16.30 0.27 -10.03
C ARG A 143 15.44 -0.67 -10.86
N LEU A 144 14.26 -1.04 -10.37
CA LEU A 144 13.29 -1.87 -11.08
C LEU A 144 12.30 -1.06 -11.92
N ALA A 145 11.61 -0.10 -11.29
CA ALA A 145 10.52 0.66 -11.92
C ALA A 145 10.98 1.92 -12.68
N GLY A 146 12.22 2.36 -12.45
CA GLY A 146 12.71 3.68 -12.84
C GLY A 146 12.36 4.75 -11.80
N PRO A 147 13.16 5.84 -11.71
CA PRO A 147 13.00 6.87 -10.68
C PRO A 147 11.64 7.57 -10.70
N SER A 148 11.08 7.86 -11.88
CA SER A 148 9.80 8.57 -12.01
C SER A 148 8.63 7.77 -11.42
N GLU A 149 8.47 6.50 -11.81
CA GLU A 149 7.38 5.66 -11.30
C GLU A 149 7.59 5.31 -9.82
N ALA A 150 8.84 5.10 -9.39
CA ALA A 150 9.17 4.86 -7.99
C ALA A 150 8.81 6.08 -7.12
N LEU A 151 9.20 7.30 -7.51
CA LEU A 151 8.82 8.53 -6.81
C LEU A 151 7.31 8.70 -6.75
N LYS A 152 6.61 8.50 -7.86
CA LYS A 152 5.15 8.57 -7.90
C LYS A 152 4.49 7.59 -6.94
N MET A 153 4.97 6.36 -6.89
CA MET A 153 4.46 5.33 -5.99
C MET A 153 4.70 5.70 -4.52
N MET A 154 5.92 6.11 -4.16
CA MET A 154 6.28 6.47 -2.78
C MET A 154 5.62 7.78 -2.32
N LEU A 155 5.55 8.81 -3.17
CA LEU A 155 4.96 10.10 -2.82
C LEU A 155 3.43 10.05 -2.67
N THR A 156 2.76 9.17 -3.43
CA THR A 156 1.31 8.99 -3.31
C THR A 156 0.94 7.98 -2.23
N GLY A 157 1.83 7.04 -1.91
CA GLY A 157 1.53 5.87 -1.08
C GLY A 157 0.59 4.89 -1.77
N ALA A 158 0.59 4.87 -3.11
CA ALA A 158 -0.33 4.05 -3.89
C ALA A 158 -0.02 2.56 -3.77
N HIS A 159 -1.09 1.75 -3.72
CA HIS A 159 -1.01 0.31 -3.89
C HIS A 159 -1.12 -0.02 -5.37
N VAL A 160 -0.15 -0.73 -5.90
CA VAL A 160 -0.04 -1.08 -7.32
C VAL A 160 -0.49 -2.52 -7.51
N PRO A 161 -1.50 -2.81 -8.35
CA PRO A 161 -1.93 -4.17 -8.65
C PRO A 161 -0.82 -4.96 -9.36
N ALA A 162 -0.81 -6.30 -9.17
CA ALA A 162 0.19 -7.21 -9.73
C ALA A 162 0.44 -7.00 -11.23
N LYS A 163 -0.62 -6.84 -12.03
CA LYS A 163 -0.50 -6.58 -13.48
C LYS A 163 0.33 -5.33 -13.78
N LYS A 164 0.05 -4.24 -13.09
CA LYS A 164 0.81 -3.00 -13.26
C LYS A 164 2.23 -3.11 -12.69
N ALA A 165 2.40 -3.85 -11.59
CA ALA A 165 3.72 -4.12 -11.01
C ALA A 165 4.62 -4.92 -11.98
N LEU A 166 4.04 -5.87 -12.76
CA LEU A 166 4.72 -6.57 -13.83
C LEU A 166 5.12 -5.62 -14.95
N ASP A 167 4.20 -4.77 -15.41
CA ASP A 167 4.45 -3.80 -16.47
C ASP A 167 5.55 -2.78 -16.08
N MET A 168 5.70 -2.48 -14.78
CA MET A 168 6.74 -1.62 -14.21
C MET A 168 8.07 -2.36 -13.97
N GLY A 169 8.11 -3.68 -14.07
CA GLY A 169 9.28 -4.51 -13.76
C GLY A 169 9.53 -4.71 -12.25
N ILE A 170 8.55 -4.45 -11.40
CA ILE A 170 8.65 -4.66 -9.96
C ILE A 170 8.56 -6.15 -9.62
N VAL A 171 7.71 -6.89 -10.33
CA VAL A 171 7.60 -8.35 -10.25
C VAL A 171 8.01 -8.99 -11.57
N ASP A 172 8.50 -10.23 -11.51
CA ASP A 172 9.04 -10.97 -12.65
C ASP A 172 7.98 -11.86 -13.33
N GLY A 173 6.87 -12.12 -12.63
CA GLY A 173 5.76 -12.93 -13.14
C GLY A 173 4.48 -12.79 -12.33
N ILE A 174 3.37 -13.27 -12.93
CA ILE A 174 2.05 -13.36 -12.30
C ILE A 174 1.57 -14.80 -12.42
N SER A 175 1.01 -15.33 -11.32
CA SER A 175 0.51 -16.69 -11.22
C SER A 175 -0.86 -16.75 -10.55
N GLU A 176 -1.62 -17.82 -10.82
CA GLU A 176 -2.83 -18.17 -10.06
C GLU A 176 -2.52 -19.14 -8.91
N ASP A 177 -1.39 -19.85 -9.00
CA ASP A 177 -0.87 -20.74 -7.96
C ASP A 177 0.57 -20.34 -7.61
N VAL A 178 0.68 -19.15 -7.03
CA VAL A 178 1.95 -18.45 -6.85
C VAL A 178 3.00 -19.27 -6.07
N VAL A 179 2.59 -20.08 -5.10
CA VAL A 179 3.53 -20.88 -4.29
C VAL A 179 4.10 -22.04 -5.11
N ASN A 180 3.24 -22.86 -5.73
CA ASN A 180 3.71 -24.00 -6.49
C ASN A 180 4.49 -23.58 -7.74
N GLU A 181 4.04 -22.53 -8.45
CA GLU A 181 4.79 -21.99 -9.57
C GLU A 181 6.14 -21.41 -9.16
N SER A 182 6.24 -20.75 -8.00
CA SER A 182 7.51 -20.27 -7.45
C SER A 182 8.46 -21.42 -7.09
N ILE A 183 7.95 -22.53 -6.56
CA ILE A 183 8.73 -23.73 -6.27
C ILE A 183 9.36 -24.31 -7.56
N GLU A 184 8.55 -24.46 -8.61
CA GLU A 184 9.07 -24.98 -9.89
C GLU A 184 10.00 -23.96 -10.58
N PHE A 185 9.69 -22.65 -10.47
CA PHE A 185 10.53 -21.60 -11.01
C PHE A 185 11.93 -21.59 -10.38
N ILE A 186 12.02 -21.60 -9.04
CA ILE A 186 13.29 -21.52 -8.35
C ILE A 186 14.14 -22.79 -8.53
N LYS A 187 13.50 -23.94 -8.67
CA LYS A 187 14.15 -25.18 -9.03
C LYS A 187 14.86 -25.09 -10.39
N ASN A 188 14.12 -24.61 -11.41
CA ASN A 188 14.68 -24.45 -12.75
C ASN A 188 15.83 -23.44 -12.77
N LYS A 189 15.73 -22.38 -11.96
CA LYS A 189 16.79 -21.37 -11.81
C LYS A 189 18.01 -21.92 -11.07
N ALA A 190 17.84 -22.70 -10.02
CA ALA A 190 18.93 -23.31 -9.29
C ALA A 190 19.69 -24.36 -10.13
N ASP A 191 19.01 -25.03 -11.04
CA ASP A 191 19.64 -26.02 -11.94
C ASP A 191 20.34 -25.34 -13.14
N SER A 192 20.05 -24.03 -13.41
CA SER A 192 20.77 -23.23 -14.42
C SER A 192 22.04 -22.67 -13.81
N ASN A 193 23.20 -22.90 -14.29
CA ASN A 193 24.46 -22.30 -13.79
C ASN A 193 24.54 -20.77 -14.04
N GLU A 194 23.39 -20.07 -14.05
CA GLU A 194 23.31 -18.62 -14.22
C GLU A 194 23.48 -17.90 -12.89
N GLU A 195 24.12 -16.75 -12.89
CA GLU A 195 24.16 -15.87 -11.74
C GLU A 195 22.78 -15.29 -11.46
N HIS A 196 22.34 -15.33 -10.19
CA HIS A 196 21.02 -14.84 -9.81
C HIS A 196 21.05 -13.33 -9.59
N PRO A 197 20.13 -12.57 -10.25
CA PRO A 197 20.15 -11.11 -10.19
C PRO A 197 19.89 -10.60 -8.78
N LYS A 198 20.63 -9.57 -8.38
CA LYS A 198 20.35 -8.79 -7.17
C LYS A 198 19.88 -7.40 -7.60
N VAL A 199 18.79 -6.92 -7.03
CA VAL A 199 18.22 -5.60 -7.40
C VAL A 199 19.22 -4.48 -7.16
N ARG A 200 20.06 -4.59 -6.13
CA ARG A 200 21.11 -3.60 -5.83
C ARG A 200 22.10 -3.37 -6.97
N ASP A 201 22.29 -4.36 -7.84
CA ASP A 201 23.29 -4.32 -8.91
C ASP A 201 22.71 -3.79 -10.24
N LEU A 202 21.38 -3.56 -10.31
CA LEU A 202 20.66 -3.09 -11.50
C LEU A 202 20.77 -1.57 -11.66
N ASN A 203 21.88 -1.08 -12.20
CA ASN A 203 22.14 0.36 -12.26
C ASN A 203 21.72 1.06 -13.56
N SER A 204 21.27 0.33 -14.61
CA SER A 204 20.97 0.91 -15.94
C SER A 204 20.01 2.11 -15.88
N LYS A 205 18.86 1.95 -15.20
CA LYS A 205 17.86 3.01 -15.06
C LYS A 205 18.35 4.20 -14.23
N MET A 206 19.29 3.99 -13.31
CA MET A 206 19.92 5.07 -12.53
C MET A 206 20.88 5.86 -13.41
N ILE A 207 21.70 5.17 -14.20
CA ILE A 207 22.64 5.79 -15.14
C ILE A 207 21.87 6.59 -16.20
N GLU A 208 20.79 6.05 -16.75
CA GLU A 208 19.93 6.75 -17.72
C GLU A 208 19.27 8.02 -17.15
N ALA A 209 18.92 8.02 -15.87
CA ALA A 209 18.30 9.18 -15.21
C ALA A 209 19.31 10.24 -14.76
N ARG A 210 20.60 9.93 -14.76
CA ARG A 210 21.65 10.83 -14.28
C ARG A 210 21.78 12.06 -15.17
N GLY A 211 21.70 13.25 -14.54
CA GLY A 211 21.75 14.53 -15.24
C GLY A 211 20.42 15.00 -15.83
N ASP A 212 19.34 14.25 -15.64
CA ASP A 212 17.98 14.69 -15.96
C ASP A 212 17.23 15.17 -14.70
N ASP A 213 17.31 16.47 -14.44
CA ASP A 213 16.64 17.09 -13.29
C ASP A 213 15.11 17.07 -13.39
N LYS A 214 14.55 16.76 -14.57
CA LYS A 214 13.12 16.80 -14.82
C LYS A 214 12.35 15.86 -13.90
N VAL A 215 12.86 14.65 -13.66
CA VAL A 215 12.26 13.65 -12.79
C VAL A 215 12.09 14.18 -11.36
N LEU A 216 13.13 14.81 -10.82
CA LEU A 216 13.11 15.37 -9.47
C LEU A 216 12.21 16.61 -9.38
N LEU A 217 12.20 17.48 -10.40
CA LEU A 217 11.33 18.65 -10.47
C LEU A 217 9.84 18.26 -10.53
N GLU A 218 9.50 17.25 -11.33
CA GLU A 218 8.13 16.71 -11.40
C GLU A 218 7.70 16.10 -10.05
N ALA A 219 8.57 15.38 -9.37
CA ALA A 219 8.34 14.84 -8.04
C ALA A 219 8.11 15.95 -6.99
N GLN A 220 8.92 17.02 -7.02
CA GLN A 220 8.75 18.18 -6.14
C GLN A 220 7.40 18.88 -6.40
N ALA A 221 7.01 19.05 -7.66
CA ALA A 221 5.72 19.63 -8.02
C ALA A 221 4.55 18.74 -7.53
N MET A 222 4.66 17.42 -7.67
CA MET A 222 3.68 16.46 -7.16
C MET A 222 3.56 16.53 -5.63
N ALA A 223 4.68 16.52 -4.91
CA ALA A 223 4.72 16.63 -3.45
C ALA A 223 4.10 17.96 -2.98
N SER A 224 4.46 19.09 -3.60
CA SER A 224 3.94 20.42 -3.27
C SER A 224 2.43 20.53 -3.47
N LYS A 225 1.86 19.83 -4.45
CA LYS A 225 0.42 19.82 -4.72
C LYS A 225 -0.34 18.84 -3.85
N GLY A 226 0.15 17.60 -3.73
CA GLY A 226 -0.57 16.50 -3.09
C GLY A 226 -0.25 16.33 -1.59
N ARG A 227 0.92 16.77 -1.15
CA ARG A 227 1.46 16.57 0.20
C ARG A 227 1.96 17.87 0.83
N LYS A 228 1.29 18.99 0.53
CA LYS A 228 1.69 20.32 0.97
C LYS A 228 1.97 20.39 2.48
N GLY A 229 3.17 20.84 2.86
CA GLY A 229 3.58 21.00 4.26
C GLY A 229 4.01 19.70 4.96
N GLN A 230 3.98 18.55 4.29
CA GLN A 230 4.53 17.31 4.83
C GLN A 230 6.05 17.26 4.64
N PHE A 231 6.76 16.71 5.65
CA PHE A 231 8.23 16.63 5.67
C PHE A 231 8.77 15.44 4.85
N ALA A 232 8.21 14.24 5.07
CA ALA A 232 8.68 13.00 4.48
C ALA A 232 8.78 13.01 2.93
N PRO A 233 7.87 13.64 2.16
CA PRO A 233 7.99 13.68 0.71
C PRO A 233 9.30 14.29 0.21
N GLY A 234 9.80 15.34 0.87
CA GLY A 234 11.09 15.95 0.55
C GLY A 234 12.26 15.00 0.79
N GLN A 235 12.19 14.20 1.84
CA GLN A 235 13.23 13.21 2.16
C GLN A 235 13.20 12.02 1.19
N ILE A 236 12.01 11.57 0.77
CA ILE A 236 11.87 10.53 -0.27
C ILE A 236 12.56 10.99 -1.57
N ILE A 237 12.36 12.24 -1.98
CA ILE A 237 12.98 12.79 -3.20
C ILE A 237 14.49 12.78 -3.07
N LYS A 238 15.05 13.22 -1.93
CA LYS A 238 16.51 13.19 -1.67
C LYS A 238 17.08 11.77 -1.68
N CYS A 239 16.34 10.78 -1.17
CA CYS A 239 16.77 9.37 -1.21
C CYS A 239 16.90 8.87 -2.66
N VAL A 240 15.91 9.19 -3.51
CA VAL A 240 15.94 8.77 -4.92
C VAL A 240 17.00 9.56 -5.70
N GLU A 241 17.20 10.84 -5.39
CA GLU A 241 18.32 11.63 -5.91
C GLU A 241 19.67 10.99 -5.56
N ALA A 242 19.83 10.52 -4.31
CA ALA A 242 21.02 9.76 -3.90
C ALA A 242 21.15 8.46 -4.69
N ALA A 243 20.06 7.70 -4.91
CA ALA A 243 20.08 6.48 -5.72
C ALA A 243 20.51 6.72 -7.18
N ILE A 244 20.19 7.88 -7.76
CA ILE A 244 20.58 8.29 -9.12
C ILE A 244 22.06 8.67 -9.18
N ASN A 245 22.56 9.42 -8.19
CA ASN A 245 23.85 10.10 -8.26
C ASN A 245 24.99 9.36 -7.55
N ILE A 246 24.69 8.44 -6.64
CA ILE A 246 25.70 7.66 -5.89
C ILE A 246 25.81 6.28 -6.51
N ASP A 247 27.00 5.91 -7.00
CA ASP A 247 27.23 4.60 -7.62
C ASP A 247 27.26 3.46 -6.60
N ASP A 248 27.81 3.73 -5.42
CA ASP A 248 27.86 2.78 -4.33
C ASP A 248 26.49 2.62 -3.67
N PHE A 249 25.94 1.41 -3.77
CA PHE A 249 24.61 1.11 -3.22
C PHE A 249 24.56 1.25 -1.69
N ASP A 250 25.61 0.86 -0.99
CA ASP A 250 25.66 0.91 0.48
C ASP A 250 25.79 2.35 0.98
N GLU A 251 26.47 3.24 0.26
CA GLU A 251 26.44 4.68 0.54
C GLU A 251 25.04 5.28 0.26
N GLY A 252 24.34 4.80 -0.76
CA GLY A 252 22.93 5.15 -0.99
C GLY A 252 22.02 4.72 0.15
N LEU A 253 22.16 3.49 0.65
CA LEU A 253 21.44 3.00 1.83
C LEU A 253 21.75 3.80 3.09
N LYS A 254 22.99 4.21 3.27
CA LYS A 254 23.38 5.05 4.40
C LYS A 254 22.69 6.41 4.35
N LYS A 255 22.59 7.02 3.16
CA LYS A 255 21.82 8.26 2.96
C LYS A 255 20.33 8.06 3.24
N GLU A 256 19.74 6.96 2.79
CA GLU A 256 18.36 6.60 3.13
C GLU A 256 18.19 6.54 4.66
N GLY A 257 19.09 5.86 5.37
CA GLY A 257 19.06 5.74 6.83
C GLY A 257 19.16 7.10 7.54
N GLU A 258 20.03 8.01 7.07
CA GLU A 258 20.14 9.38 7.60
C GLU A 258 18.81 10.13 7.44
N TYR A 259 18.20 10.12 6.25
CA TYR A 259 16.92 10.78 5.99
C TYR A 259 15.73 10.09 6.67
N PHE A 260 15.78 8.77 6.82
CA PHE A 260 14.79 8.03 7.60
C PHE A 260 14.79 8.47 9.07
N LEU A 261 15.99 8.62 9.67
CA LEU A 261 16.12 9.10 11.05
C LEU A 261 15.57 10.52 11.21
N GLU A 262 15.80 11.40 10.24
CA GLU A 262 15.20 12.74 10.24
C GLU A 262 13.66 12.67 10.26
N CYS A 263 13.07 11.80 9.44
CA CYS A 263 11.62 11.57 9.44
C CYS A 263 11.15 10.97 10.77
N LEU A 264 11.88 10.00 11.30
CA LEU A 264 11.57 9.32 12.56
C LEU A 264 11.51 10.29 13.74
N MET A 265 12.40 11.28 13.76
CA MET A 265 12.47 12.30 14.82
C MET A 265 11.54 13.50 14.57
N HIS A 266 10.92 13.59 13.39
CA HIS A 266 10.07 14.72 13.04
C HIS A 266 8.69 14.61 13.70
N PRO A 267 8.12 15.69 14.29
CA PRO A 267 6.83 15.65 14.99
C PRO A 267 5.65 15.19 14.12
N GLN A 268 5.71 15.41 12.80
CA GLN A 268 4.65 14.98 11.90
C GLN A 268 4.48 13.45 11.86
N ARG A 269 5.55 12.69 12.03
CA ARG A 269 5.46 11.22 12.11
C ARG A 269 4.51 10.79 13.24
N GLU A 270 4.72 11.32 14.43
CA GLU A 270 3.90 10.96 15.59
C GLU A 270 2.43 11.34 15.38
N ALA A 271 2.18 12.55 14.87
CA ALA A 271 0.84 13.02 14.55
C ALA A 271 0.15 12.14 13.47
N MET A 272 0.87 11.77 12.41
CA MET A 272 0.32 10.94 11.32
C MET A 272 0.08 9.50 11.76
N ILE A 273 0.95 8.91 12.58
CA ILE A 273 0.73 7.60 13.21
C ILE A 273 -0.49 7.64 14.13
N HIS A 274 -0.64 8.71 14.93
CA HIS A 274 -1.82 8.90 15.79
C HIS A 274 -3.12 8.90 14.97
N ILE A 275 -3.18 9.66 13.88
CA ILE A 275 -4.34 9.70 12.98
C ILE A 275 -4.60 8.32 12.37
N PHE A 276 -3.56 7.64 11.90
CA PHE A 276 -3.68 6.30 11.31
C PHE A 276 -4.33 5.27 12.29
N PHE A 277 -3.94 5.28 13.56
CA PHE A 277 -4.58 4.42 14.54
C PHE A 277 -5.95 4.95 14.96
N GLY A 278 -6.13 6.27 15.02
CA GLY A 278 -7.41 6.91 15.32
C GLY A 278 -8.50 6.56 14.32
N GLU A 279 -8.21 6.60 13.03
CA GLU A 279 -9.15 6.19 11.96
C GLU A 279 -9.56 4.71 12.09
N ARG A 280 -8.59 3.83 12.41
CA ARG A 280 -8.87 2.40 12.65
C ARG A 280 -9.69 2.16 13.92
N ALA A 281 -9.42 2.92 14.98
CA ALA A 281 -10.18 2.84 16.22
C ALA A 281 -11.62 3.35 16.03
N ALA A 282 -11.79 4.47 15.31
CA ALA A 282 -13.09 5.06 15.03
C ALA A 282 -14.03 4.13 14.22
N SER A 283 -13.46 3.24 13.42
CA SER A 283 -14.24 2.24 12.67
C SER A 283 -14.72 1.05 13.53
N LYS A 284 -14.27 0.96 14.80
CA LYS A 284 -14.67 -0.10 15.73
C LYS A 284 -15.60 0.47 16.79
N ILE A 285 -16.81 -0.05 16.87
CA ILE A 285 -17.77 0.31 17.92
C ILE A 285 -17.65 -0.77 18.99
N SER A 286 -17.10 -0.41 20.16
CA SER A 286 -16.68 -1.36 21.20
C SER A 286 -17.84 -2.15 21.82
N ASP A 287 -19.04 -1.57 21.84
CA ASP A 287 -20.26 -2.14 22.40
C ASP A 287 -21.16 -2.82 21.35
N VAL A 288 -20.72 -2.87 20.10
CA VAL A 288 -21.43 -3.58 19.03
C VAL A 288 -20.65 -4.83 18.63
N PRO A 289 -21.15 -6.04 18.90
CA PRO A 289 -20.52 -7.27 18.47
C PRO A 289 -20.32 -7.32 16.96
N LYS A 290 -19.23 -7.94 16.50
CA LYS A 290 -18.92 -8.06 15.06
C LYS A 290 -19.99 -8.81 14.27
N GLU A 291 -20.70 -9.70 14.93
CA GLU A 291 -21.78 -10.53 14.37
C GLU A 291 -23.12 -9.80 14.30
N THR A 292 -23.19 -8.56 14.81
CA THR A 292 -24.42 -7.75 14.76
C THR A 292 -24.84 -7.55 13.32
N LYS A 293 -26.05 -8.01 13.01
CA LYS A 293 -26.62 -7.84 11.66
C LYS A 293 -26.85 -6.36 11.39
N VAL A 294 -26.23 -5.86 10.33
CA VAL A 294 -26.49 -4.50 9.84
C VAL A 294 -27.89 -4.40 9.24
N MET A 295 -28.53 -3.25 9.40
CA MET A 295 -29.82 -2.97 8.77
C MET A 295 -29.62 -2.77 7.27
N ASP A 296 -30.48 -3.38 6.47
CA ASP A 296 -30.47 -3.19 5.01
C ASP A 296 -31.13 -1.86 4.65
N ILE A 297 -30.33 -0.87 4.31
CA ILE A 297 -30.79 0.48 3.95
C ILE A 297 -31.24 0.48 2.50
N LYS A 298 -32.56 0.66 2.28
CA LYS A 298 -33.17 0.64 0.96
C LYS A 298 -33.26 2.02 0.30
N LYS A 299 -33.32 3.08 1.08
CA LYS A 299 -33.45 4.46 0.62
C LYS A 299 -32.92 5.42 1.69
N ALA A 300 -32.30 6.52 1.27
CA ALA A 300 -31.89 7.60 2.14
C ALA A 300 -32.65 8.88 1.83
N GLY A 301 -32.95 9.67 2.86
CA GLY A 301 -33.50 11.03 2.74
C GLY A 301 -32.51 12.05 3.27
N ILE A 302 -32.32 13.16 2.58
CA ILE A 302 -31.40 14.24 2.96
C ILE A 302 -32.15 15.54 2.99
N ILE A 303 -32.06 16.29 4.07
CA ILE A 303 -32.63 17.61 4.22
C ILE A 303 -31.51 18.63 4.06
N GLY A 304 -31.63 19.45 3.01
CA GLY A 304 -30.64 20.43 2.59
C GLY A 304 -29.79 19.97 1.39
N SER A 305 -29.82 20.72 0.31
CA SER A 305 -29.12 20.46 -0.96
C SER A 305 -27.76 21.19 -1.07
N GLY A 306 -27.27 21.77 0.04
CA GLY A 306 -26.00 22.47 0.10
C GLY A 306 -24.80 21.56 -0.15
N THR A 307 -23.59 22.10 0.01
CA THR A 307 -22.33 21.38 -0.25
C THR A 307 -22.23 20.03 0.47
N MET A 308 -22.62 19.99 1.76
CA MET A 308 -22.57 18.76 2.53
C MET A 308 -23.69 17.79 2.11
N GLY A 309 -24.96 18.26 2.03
CA GLY A 309 -26.07 17.39 1.64
C GLY A 309 -25.89 16.80 0.25
N GLY A 310 -25.40 17.58 -0.71
CA GLY A 310 -25.04 17.09 -2.04
C GLY A 310 -23.93 16.03 -2.00
N GLY A 311 -22.89 16.25 -1.21
CA GLY A 311 -21.80 15.28 -1.03
C GLY A 311 -22.28 13.96 -0.41
N ILE A 312 -23.14 14.04 0.63
CA ILE A 312 -23.72 12.84 1.29
C ILE A 312 -24.63 12.10 0.31
N ALA A 313 -25.43 12.83 -0.50
CA ALA A 313 -26.26 12.21 -1.53
C ALA A 313 -25.44 11.42 -2.55
N MET A 314 -24.30 11.97 -2.99
CA MET A 314 -23.39 11.27 -3.89
C MET A 314 -22.79 10.01 -3.22
N CYS A 315 -22.51 10.02 -1.93
CA CYS A 315 -22.05 8.83 -1.22
C CYS A 315 -23.08 7.70 -1.26
N PHE A 316 -24.34 7.99 -1.00
CA PHE A 316 -25.43 7.00 -1.08
C PHE A 316 -25.63 6.50 -2.52
N ALA A 317 -25.69 7.39 -3.50
CA ALA A 317 -25.84 7.02 -4.89
C ALA A 317 -24.66 6.14 -5.38
N ASN A 318 -23.43 6.46 -5.01
CA ASN A 318 -22.24 5.67 -5.33
C ASN A 318 -22.26 4.28 -4.67
N ALA A 319 -22.93 4.14 -3.52
CA ALA A 319 -23.18 2.86 -2.87
C ALA A 319 -24.38 2.08 -3.45
N GLY A 320 -25.02 2.59 -4.51
CA GLY A 320 -26.20 1.96 -5.13
C GLY A 320 -27.49 2.16 -4.35
N ILE A 321 -27.52 3.09 -3.38
CA ILE A 321 -28.68 3.36 -2.53
C ILE A 321 -29.43 4.58 -3.08
N PRO A 322 -30.73 4.43 -3.47
CA PRO A 322 -31.57 5.55 -3.87
C PRO A 322 -31.62 6.63 -2.78
N VAL A 323 -31.47 7.89 -3.20
CA VAL A 323 -31.44 9.01 -2.27
C VAL A 323 -32.41 10.10 -2.69
N HIS A 324 -33.12 10.65 -1.72
CA HIS A 324 -34.09 11.75 -1.94
C HIS A 324 -33.61 12.99 -1.19
N ILE A 325 -33.49 14.11 -1.91
CA ILE A 325 -33.03 15.40 -1.36
C ILE A 325 -34.21 16.34 -1.22
N ILE A 326 -34.36 16.94 -0.05
CA ILE A 326 -35.36 17.98 0.22
C ILE A 326 -34.64 19.30 0.53
N ASP A 327 -35.17 20.39 0.03
CA ASP A 327 -34.71 21.73 0.40
C ASP A 327 -35.92 22.66 0.66
N GLN A 328 -35.68 23.83 1.25
CA GLN A 328 -36.70 24.78 1.61
C GLN A 328 -37.23 25.56 0.40
N ASP A 329 -36.38 25.78 -0.61
CA ASP A 329 -36.76 26.49 -1.83
C ASP A 329 -36.24 25.80 -3.10
N GLU A 330 -36.98 26.07 -4.19
CA GLU A 330 -36.70 25.41 -5.47
C GLU A 330 -35.40 25.86 -6.11
N GLU A 331 -34.95 27.11 -5.90
CA GLU A 331 -33.70 27.61 -6.48
C GLU A 331 -32.49 26.94 -5.84
N ASN A 332 -32.49 26.86 -4.51
CA ASN A 332 -31.43 26.14 -3.77
C ASN A 332 -31.39 24.67 -4.17
N LEU A 333 -32.55 24.00 -4.27
CA LEU A 333 -32.65 22.61 -4.66
C LEU A 333 -32.09 22.38 -6.07
N LYS A 334 -32.50 23.16 -7.07
CA LYS A 334 -31.98 23.08 -8.44
C LYS A 334 -30.48 23.32 -8.51
N ARG A 335 -29.96 24.30 -7.75
CA ARG A 335 -28.53 24.58 -7.66
C ARG A 335 -27.78 23.39 -7.06
N GLY A 336 -28.28 22.82 -5.97
CA GLY A 336 -27.67 21.66 -5.31
C GLY A 336 -27.60 20.45 -6.24
N VAL A 337 -28.67 20.07 -6.89
CA VAL A 337 -28.71 18.96 -7.85
C VAL A 337 -27.80 19.22 -9.05
N SER A 338 -27.74 20.46 -9.57
CA SER A 338 -26.82 20.83 -10.65
C SER A 338 -25.35 20.69 -10.24
N VAL A 339 -24.98 20.93 -8.97
CA VAL A 339 -23.64 20.72 -8.48
C VAL A 339 -23.28 19.23 -8.44
N ILE A 340 -24.22 18.36 -8.03
CA ILE A 340 -24.03 16.91 -8.06
C ILE A 340 -23.76 16.44 -9.49
N GLU A 341 -24.57 16.87 -10.45
CA GLU A 341 -24.42 16.52 -11.86
C GLU A 341 -23.06 16.95 -12.41
N LYS A 342 -22.65 18.20 -12.16
CA LYS A 342 -21.34 18.72 -12.57
C LYS A 342 -20.18 17.94 -11.97
N ASN A 343 -20.31 17.46 -10.72
CA ASN A 343 -19.29 16.63 -10.10
C ASN A 343 -19.15 15.28 -10.82
N TYR A 344 -20.27 14.67 -11.21
CA TYR A 344 -20.24 13.44 -12.00
C TYR A 344 -19.69 13.67 -13.42
N ASP A 345 -20.07 14.79 -14.08
CA ASP A 345 -19.46 15.18 -15.36
C ASP A 345 -17.95 15.35 -15.28
N PHE A 346 -17.48 15.96 -14.21
CA PHE A 346 -16.04 16.07 -13.96
C PHE A 346 -15.37 14.70 -13.82
N MET A 347 -16.02 13.73 -13.16
CA MET A 347 -15.49 12.37 -13.04
C MET A 347 -15.44 11.65 -14.38
N VAL A 348 -16.45 11.82 -15.23
CA VAL A 348 -16.45 11.29 -16.61
C VAL A 348 -15.34 11.91 -17.43
N ASN A 349 -15.20 13.24 -17.40
CA ASN A 349 -14.14 13.97 -18.12
C ASN A 349 -12.71 13.57 -17.66
N LYS A 350 -12.57 13.08 -16.44
CA LYS A 350 -11.30 12.56 -15.90
C LYS A 350 -11.09 11.06 -16.17
N GLY A 351 -12.01 10.41 -16.88
CA GLY A 351 -11.96 8.97 -17.15
C GLY A 351 -12.11 8.09 -15.89
N ARG A 352 -12.70 8.63 -14.82
CA ARG A 352 -12.95 7.91 -13.55
C ARG A 352 -14.30 7.22 -13.52
N LEU A 353 -15.21 7.61 -14.40
CA LEU A 353 -16.53 7.06 -14.57
C LEU A 353 -16.84 6.98 -16.07
N SER A 354 -17.58 5.95 -16.52
CA SER A 354 -18.15 5.99 -17.87
C SER A 354 -19.45 6.84 -17.90
N PRO A 355 -19.87 7.32 -19.07
CA PRO A 355 -21.17 8.00 -19.20
C PRO A 355 -22.33 7.15 -18.67
N GLU A 356 -22.37 5.86 -18.98
CA GLU A 356 -23.40 4.91 -18.55
C GLU A 356 -23.40 4.72 -17.03
N GLN A 357 -22.20 4.70 -16.42
CA GLN A 357 -22.06 4.64 -14.96
C GLN A 357 -22.56 5.94 -14.31
N LYS A 358 -22.26 7.11 -14.91
CA LYS A 358 -22.82 8.39 -14.45
C LYS A 358 -24.35 8.35 -14.46
N ASP A 359 -24.95 7.96 -15.57
CA ASP A 359 -26.41 7.92 -15.71
C ASP A 359 -27.04 6.98 -14.68
N ALA A 360 -26.42 5.83 -14.44
CA ALA A 360 -26.89 4.87 -13.44
C ALA A 360 -26.85 5.44 -12.01
N VAL A 361 -25.74 6.07 -11.58
CA VAL A 361 -25.63 6.62 -10.21
C VAL A 361 -26.41 7.91 -10.03
N PHE A 362 -26.43 8.80 -11.03
CA PHE A 362 -27.20 10.04 -10.95
C PHE A 362 -28.71 9.77 -10.99
N GLY A 363 -29.15 8.73 -11.69
CA GLY A 363 -30.55 8.26 -11.71
C GLY A 363 -31.07 7.79 -10.35
N LEU A 364 -30.19 7.51 -9.37
CA LEU A 364 -30.57 7.21 -7.99
C LEU A 364 -30.89 8.46 -7.15
N VAL A 365 -30.57 9.65 -7.66
CA VAL A 365 -30.81 10.92 -6.95
C VAL A 365 -32.17 11.50 -7.39
N SER A 366 -33.05 11.71 -6.44
CA SER A 366 -34.32 12.37 -6.62
C SER A 366 -34.44 13.58 -5.67
N SER A 367 -35.34 14.52 -5.97
CA SER A 367 -35.47 15.71 -5.15
C SER A 367 -36.89 16.28 -5.14
N SER A 368 -37.30 16.88 -4.04
CA SER A 368 -38.58 17.60 -3.90
C SER A 368 -38.50 18.70 -2.83
N LEU A 369 -39.59 19.45 -2.67
CA LEU A 369 -39.76 20.41 -1.59
C LEU A 369 -40.66 19.87 -0.47
N ASP A 370 -41.24 18.68 -0.63
CA ASP A 370 -42.24 18.14 0.30
C ASP A 370 -41.59 17.11 1.27
N TYR A 371 -41.64 17.41 2.56
CA TYR A 371 -41.19 16.52 3.63
C TYR A 371 -41.95 15.20 3.68
N LYS A 372 -43.15 15.11 3.06
CA LYS A 372 -43.90 13.84 2.99
C LYS A 372 -43.14 12.75 2.24
N ASP A 373 -42.24 13.13 1.31
CA ASP A 373 -41.48 12.18 0.52
C ASP A 373 -40.44 11.37 1.35
N VAL A 374 -40.19 11.83 2.59
CA VAL A 374 -39.35 11.10 3.57
C VAL A 374 -40.17 10.61 4.80
N SER A 375 -41.50 10.63 4.72
CA SER A 375 -42.39 10.20 5.83
C SER A 375 -42.21 8.73 6.26
N LEU A 376 -41.66 7.90 5.40
CA LEU A 376 -41.36 6.48 5.72
C LEU A 376 -39.99 6.29 6.38
N SER A 377 -39.30 7.35 6.75
CA SER A 377 -38.00 7.27 7.41
C SER A 377 -38.13 6.64 8.79
N LEU A 378 -37.35 5.59 9.05
CA LEU A 378 -37.33 4.85 10.32
C LEU A 378 -36.19 5.29 11.23
N ILE A 379 -35.11 5.87 10.67
CA ILE A 379 -33.94 6.31 11.39
C ILE A 379 -33.62 7.74 11.00
N HIS A 380 -33.38 8.59 12.00
CA HIS A 380 -32.93 9.96 11.82
C HIS A 380 -31.52 10.10 12.38
N ILE A 381 -30.57 10.48 11.53
CA ILE A 381 -29.19 10.80 11.92
C ILE A 381 -29.02 12.29 11.67
N SER A 382 -28.61 13.04 12.69
CA SER A 382 -28.37 14.47 12.60
C SER A 382 -26.90 14.76 12.89
N GLU A 383 -26.31 15.63 12.10
CA GLU A 383 -24.99 16.17 12.37
C GLU A 383 -25.03 17.17 13.53
N PRO A 384 -23.93 17.33 14.29
CA PRO A 384 -23.84 18.41 15.27
C PRO A 384 -23.98 19.75 14.54
N THR A 385 -25.06 20.48 14.88
CA THR A 385 -25.29 21.82 14.37
C THR A 385 -24.10 22.72 14.66
N ARG A 386 -23.64 23.51 13.68
CA ARG A 386 -22.71 24.61 13.92
C ARG A 386 -23.26 25.45 15.07
N ARG A 387 -22.47 25.67 16.14
CA ARG A 387 -22.81 26.66 17.14
C ARG A 387 -22.96 27.98 16.40
N THR A 388 -24.18 28.50 16.39
CA THR A 388 -24.41 29.92 16.01
C THR A 388 -23.64 30.73 17.04
N GLN A 389 -22.64 31.46 16.58
CA GLN A 389 -21.97 32.48 17.40
C GLN A 389 -22.95 33.59 17.72
#